data_dd2bfd14c2c5de8cb8035d65ccfde080
#
_entry.id   dd2bfd14c2c5de8cb8035d65ccfde080
#
_cell.length_a   1.000
_cell.length_b   1.000
_cell.length_c   1.000
_cell.angle_alpha   90.00
_cell.angle_beta   90.00
_cell.angle_gamma   90.00
#
_symmetry.space_group_name_H-M   'P 1'
#
loop_
_entity.id
_entity.type
_entity.pdbx_description
1 polymer ?
#
loop_
_entity_poly.entity_id
_entity_poly.type
_entity_poly.pdbx_seq_one_letter_code
_entity_poly.pdbx_strand_id
1 'polypeptide(L)'
;MKLKNIFALNVLAASLVACGGGDVNLNPTVNQPSSAGTTTTSASSAPTASSSPTASSSPVASSSPAVSSSDASAPASSSVASSSSSSVIAAVCASYTQGGQTFQGALSGNNCTYSADFASNSKQINVNLEIPELPNGGVHVFQGSIFIGEDVDSNAAAGGKHIPQDGEGVTLSVAAGSKIAFENGVDYLRIARGSKIVANGTKEKPITFSAVKDLIENTATVSDRGLWGGIQINGNGLTNKCTDTQRAATTNNVHGCHVISEGLPGTYGGNNNAESSGSLQYVVIKHAGYKVVEGNELNALNFNAVGSGTVINHVQSYAAQDDAFEWFGGAVNAKHLVAVATSDDSFDFTDGYVGHIQYALSVAPANVGGNHCVEADNAGSNRPDNTTPLTKVRISNLTCVTNNVAKNQGTTPSPDGDSVGVLVREGFIIELYNSILTSSATGMASKTLLTFTDTSGPYTIKAATDGWSVARSNLIAGTTATAQNVDPANAAFTTAAWLADTNINSNNVIVNAGNQLPVSVLKDLATNDKAYLTLPALTDATTAGITIALFDVSTLADMAQPNVGAAPVAGTSTFFVNPTHLGAASETNNWVSGWTVGL
;
A
#
# COMPACT_ATOMS: atom_id res chain seq x y z
N MET A 1 42.08 24.29 30.12
CA MET A 1 41.10 25.29 29.69
C MET A 1 40.37 24.74 28.49
N LYS A 2 39.15 24.23 28.66
CA LYS A 2 38.30 23.68 27.60
C LYS A 2 37.08 24.59 27.50
N LEU A 3 36.90 25.27 26.37
CA LEU A 3 35.69 26.01 26.03
C LEU A 3 34.61 25.00 25.62
N LYS A 4 33.48 25.07 26.28
CA LYS A 4 32.23 24.43 25.89
C LYS A 4 31.38 25.44 25.12
N ASN A 5 31.11 25.17 23.86
CA ASN A 5 30.11 25.92 23.11
C ASN A 5 28.74 25.35 23.43
N ILE A 6 27.88 26.16 24.02
CA ILE A 6 26.48 25.87 24.26
C ILE A 6 25.71 26.52 23.11
N PHE A 7 25.07 25.69 22.28
CA PHE A 7 24.03 26.16 21.36
C PHE A 7 22.69 26.18 22.11
N ALA A 8 22.14 27.35 22.28
CA ALA A 8 20.78 27.52 22.78
C ALA A 8 19.81 27.39 21.61
N LEU A 9 18.97 26.36 21.64
CA LEU A 9 17.85 26.18 20.74
C LEU A 9 16.62 26.87 21.33
N ASN A 10 16.16 27.96 20.71
CA ASN A 10 14.90 28.60 21.07
C ASN A 10 13.75 27.79 20.46
N VAL A 11 13.05 27.06 21.29
CA VAL A 11 11.78 26.41 20.92
C VAL A 11 10.66 27.41 21.11
N LEU A 12 10.05 27.85 20.03
CA LEU A 12 8.79 28.60 20.05
C LEU A 12 7.65 27.58 20.00
N ALA A 13 7.01 27.36 21.13
CA ALA A 13 5.83 26.50 21.20
C ALA A 13 4.64 27.24 20.60
N ALA A 14 4.19 26.83 19.42
CA ALA A 14 2.86 27.13 18.90
C ALA A 14 1.97 25.92 19.20
N SER A 15 0.96 26.14 20.04
CA SER A 15 -0.09 25.15 20.32
C SER A 15 -0.99 25.05 19.08
N LEU A 16 -0.83 24.00 18.28
CA LEU A 16 -1.79 23.57 17.27
C LEU A 16 -2.52 22.34 17.79
N VAL A 17 -3.83 22.42 17.77
CA VAL A 17 -4.72 21.30 18.03
C VAL A 17 -4.61 20.40 16.81
N ALA A 18 -4.03 19.22 16.97
CA ALA A 18 -3.93 18.22 15.92
C ALA A 18 -5.20 17.37 15.89
N CYS A 19 -5.90 17.39 14.78
CA CYS A 19 -6.76 16.30 14.33
C CYS A 19 -6.03 15.58 13.20
N GLY A 20 -5.87 14.28 13.33
CA GLY A 20 -5.55 13.28 12.31
C GLY A 20 -4.40 13.53 11.34
N GLY A 21 -3.64 12.52 11.04
CA GLY A 21 -2.44 12.51 10.19
C GLY A 21 -2.50 13.44 8.98
N GLY A 22 -1.81 14.55 9.06
CA GLY A 22 -1.75 15.54 8.00
C GLY A 22 -0.31 15.96 7.74
N ASP A 23 0.11 15.82 6.50
CA ASP A 23 1.39 16.25 5.98
C ASP A 23 1.73 17.70 6.34
N VAL A 24 2.81 17.92 7.06
CA VAL A 24 3.38 19.26 7.26
C VAL A 24 4.37 19.55 6.14
N ASN A 25 3.92 20.29 5.13
CA ASN A 25 4.78 20.76 4.04
C ASN A 25 5.60 21.98 4.52
N LEU A 26 6.85 21.77 4.91
CA LEU A 26 7.79 22.84 5.22
C LEU A 26 8.44 23.37 3.95
N ASN A 27 7.73 24.22 3.22
CA ASN A 27 8.32 24.97 2.11
C ASN A 27 8.73 26.37 2.59
N PRO A 28 10.02 26.74 2.62
CA PRO A 28 10.43 28.08 3.02
C PRO A 28 10.08 29.07 1.91
N THR A 29 9.10 29.92 2.16
CA THR A 29 8.77 31.07 1.30
C THR A 29 9.88 32.10 1.38
N VAL A 30 10.61 32.26 0.29
CA VAL A 30 11.50 33.42 0.09
C VAL A 30 10.65 34.60 -0.41
N ASN A 31 10.47 35.62 0.41
CA ASN A 31 9.84 36.90 0.03
C ASN A 31 10.71 37.64 -0.97
N GLN A 32 10.21 37.88 -2.19
CA GLN A 32 10.72 38.96 -3.04
C GLN A 32 9.68 40.08 -3.15
N PRO A 33 10.12 41.35 -3.20
CA PRO A 33 9.23 42.50 -3.17
C PRO A 33 8.54 42.73 -4.52
N SER A 34 7.27 43.13 -4.44
CA SER A 34 6.39 43.50 -5.54
C SER A 34 6.85 44.78 -6.24
N SER A 35 6.82 44.76 -7.59
CA SER A 35 6.71 45.97 -8.39
C SER A 35 5.40 45.95 -9.18
N ALA A 36 4.64 47.01 -9.03
CA ALA A 36 3.39 47.27 -9.69
C ALA A 36 3.57 47.72 -11.15
N GLY A 37 2.65 47.38 -12.03
CA GLY A 37 2.62 47.95 -13.38
C GLY A 37 1.50 47.41 -14.29
N THR A 38 0.37 48.10 -14.23
CA THR A 38 -0.58 48.49 -15.30
C THR A 38 -1.22 47.46 -16.25
N THR A 39 -2.52 47.51 -16.18
CA THR A 39 -3.56 47.02 -17.08
C THR A 39 -3.43 47.42 -18.55
N THR A 40 -3.76 46.50 -19.47
CA THR A 40 -4.51 46.79 -20.68
C THR A 40 -5.33 45.60 -21.13
N THR A 41 -6.62 45.87 -21.31
CA THR A 41 -7.65 45.02 -21.89
C THR A 41 -7.52 44.95 -23.43
N SER A 42 -7.74 43.80 -24.03
CA SER A 42 -8.44 43.73 -25.30
C SER A 42 -9.01 42.32 -25.57
N ALA A 43 -10.20 42.34 -26.12
CA ALA A 43 -11.10 41.23 -26.36
C ALA A 43 -10.94 40.64 -27.77
N SER A 44 -11.65 39.50 -27.97
CA SER A 44 -12.14 38.97 -29.28
C SER A 44 -11.11 38.15 -30.04
N SER A 45 -11.36 36.93 -30.47
CA SER A 45 -12.44 36.35 -31.25
C SER A 45 -12.20 34.86 -31.47
N ALA A 46 -13.25 34.06 -31.53
CA ALA A 46 -13.22 32.67 -31.94
C ALA A 46 -13.12 32.54 -33.48
N PRO A 47 -12.66 31.44 -33.98
CA PRO A 47 -13.22 30.86 -35.17
C PRO A 47 -13.64 29.41 -35.09
N THR A 48 -14.75 29.17 -35.71
CA THR A 48 -15.53 28.08 -36.22
C THR A 48 -14.82 26.78 -36.61
N ALA A 49 -15.59 25.72 -36.45
CA ALA A 49 -15.37 24.34 -36.85
C ALA A 49 -15.26 24.15 -38.38
N SER A 50 -14.50 23.12 -38.79
CA SER A 50 -14.73 22.42 -40.04
C SER A 50 -14.12 21.02 -40.08
N SER A 51 -15.03 20.06 -40.28
CA SER A 51 -15.03 18.87 -41.15
C SER A 51 -14.11 17.69 -40.89
N SER A 52 -14.77 16.58 -40.62
CA SER A 52 -14.30 15.20 -40.79
C SER A 52 -14.04 14.82 -42.26
N PRO A 53 -13.24 13.80 -42.50
CA PRO A 53 -13.63 12.85 -43.51
C PRO A 53 -13.70 11.38 -43.03
N THR A 54 -14.64 10.76 -43.66
CA THR A 54 -15.14 9.42 -43.78
C THR A 54 -14.16 8.25 -43.77
N ALA A 55 -14.71 7.13 -43.30
CA ALA A 55 -14.21 5.76 -43.30
C ALA A 55 -13.98 5.18 -44.71
N SER A 56 -13.04 4.22 -44.80
CA SER A 56 -13.07 3.19 -45.85
C SER A 56 -12.36 1.91 -45.40
N SER A 57 -13.17 0.85 -45.36
CA SER A 57 -12.99 -0.56 -45.74
C SER A 57 -11.87 -1.42 -45.18
N SER A 58 -12.30 -2.47 -44.46
CA SER A 58 -11.67 -3.79 -44.42
C SER A 58 -11.72 -4.45 -45.81
N PRO A 59 -10.90 -5.48 -46.17
CA PRO A 59 -11.18 -6.82 -45.68
C PRO A 59 -9.98 -7.79 -45.61
N VAL A 60 -10.32 -9.00 -45.16
CA VAL A 60 -9.95 -10.37 -45.56
C VAL A 60 -9.08 -11.14 -44.55
N ALA A 61 -9.72 -12.20 -44.10
CA ALA A 61 -9.19 -13.35 -43.38
C ALA A 61 -8.33 -14.25 -44.28
N SER A 62 -7.34 -14.92 -43.70
CA SER A 62 -6.87 -16.21 -44.23
C SER A 62 -6.09 -16.99 -43.17
N SER A 63 -6.68 -18.07 -42.79
CA SER A 63 -6.29 -19.47 -42.70
C SER A 63 -5.15 -19.90 -41.78
N SER A 64 -5.54 -20.70 -40.81
CA SER A 64 -4.70 -21.64 -40.04
C SER A 64 -4.19 -22.78 -40.89
N PRO A 65 -3.05 -23.38 -40.58
CA PRO A 65 -2.80 -24.78 -40.93
C PRO A 65 -2.78 -25.68 -39.69
N ALA A 66 -3.23 -26.89 -39.94
CA ALA A 66 -3.48 -27.98 -39.04
C ALA A 66 -2.20 -28.60 -38.47
N VAL A 67 -2.36 -29.14 -37.27
CA VAL A 67 -1.42 -29.99 -36.54
C VAL A 67 -1.35 -31.36 -37.17
N SER A 68 -0.16 -31.89 -37.42
CA SER A 68 0.09 -33.29 -37.64
C SER A 68 0.96 -33.86 -36.53
N SER A 69 0.42 -34.87 -35.87
CA SER A 69 1.09 -35.72 -34.89
C SER A 69 2.09 -36.66 -35.58
N SER A 70 3.27 -36.80 -35.01
CA SER A 70 4.12 -37.96 -35.26
C SER A 70 4.84 -38.40 -33.99
N ASP A 71 4.59 -39.66 -33.63
CA ASP A 71 5.26 -40.42 -32.58
C ASP A 71 6.76 -40.51 -32.82
N ALA A 72 7.54 -40.38 -31.76
CA ALA A 72 8.93 -40.84 -31.74
C ALA A 72 9.31 -41.36 -30.36
N SER A 73 9.69 -42.59 -30.39
CA SER A 73 10.20 -43.52 -29.41
C SER A 73 11.25 -42.97 -28.45
N ALA A 74 11.18 -43.44 -27.20
CA ALA A 74 12.15 -43.24 -26.14
C ALA A 74 13.47 -43.98 -26.38
N PRO A 75 14.63 -43.46 -26.05
CA PRO A 75 15.83 -44.22 -25.86
C PRO A 75 16.08 -44.55 -24.37
N ALA A 76 16.66 -45.72 -24.19
CA ALA A 76 16.90 -46.41 -22.95
C ALA A 76 17.74 -45.61 -21.92
N SER A 77 17.34 -45.77 -20.69
CA SER A 77 18.01 -45.35 -19.45
C SER A 77 19.37 -46.05 -19.30
N SER A 78 20.42 -45.26 -19.29
CA SER A 78 21.69 -45.66 -18.68
C SER A 78 21.81 -44.98 -17.31
N SER A 79 21.74 -45.75 -16.25
CA SER A 79 21.98 -45.32 -14.88
C SER A 79 23.46 -44.98 -14.70
N VAL A 80 23.76 -43.67 -14.70
CA VAL A 80 24.99 -43.17 -14.17
C VAL A 80 24.78 -42.88 -12.68
N ALA A 81 25.45 -43.62 -11.82
CA ALA A 81 25.46 -43.37 -10.40
C ALA A 81 26.12 -41.98 -10.16
N SER A 82 25.30 -40.98 -9.92
CA SER A 82 25.74 -39.67 -9.44
C SER A 82 26.17 -39.82 -7.99
N SER A 83 27.46 -39.85 -7.73
CA SER A 83 27.99 -39.54 -6.41
C SER A 83 27.64 -38.08 -6.08
N SER A 84 26.61 -37.89 -5.24
CA SER A 84 26.30 -36.58 -4.68
C SER A 84 27.39 -36.17 -3.71
N SER A 85 28.43 -35.54 -4.21
CA SER A 85 29.22 -34.64 -3.39
C SER A 85 28.32 -33.42 -3.11
N SER A 86 27.76 -33.31 -1.93
CA SER A 86 27.18 -32.07 -1.44
C SER A 86 28.32 -31.05 -1.34
N SER A 87 28.53 -30.30 -2.43
CA SER A 87 29.33 -29.09 -2.36
C SER A 87 28.58 -28.17 -1.41
N VAL A 88 29.15 -27.93 -0.24
CA VAL A 88 28.71 -26.85 0.65
C VAL A 88 28.89 -25.56 -0.15
N ILE A 89 27.78 -25.01 -0.67
CA ILE A 89 27.81 -23.70 -1.31
C ILE A 89 28.18 -22.74 -0.20
N ALA A 90 29.38 -22.16 -0.28
CA ALA A 90 29.80 -21.12 0.67
C ALA A 90 28.83 -19.93 0.53
N ALA A 91 28.41 -19.38 1.66
CA ALA A 91 27.60 -18.15 1.66
C ALA A 91 28.39 -17.03 0.97
N VAL A 92 27.77 -16.39 -0.01
CA VAL A 92 28.34 -15.23 -0.69
C VAL A 92 27.49 -14.02 -0.33
N CYS A 93 28.10 -13.04 0.36
CA CYS A 93 27.44 -11.79 0.68
C CYS A 93 27.23 -10.95 -0.58
N ALA A 94 26.16 -10.19 -0.61
CA ALA A 94 25.89 -9.25 -1.69
C ALA A 94 27.04 -8.26 -1.87
N SER A 95 27.30 -7.87 -3.11
CA SER A 95 28.32 -6.90 -3.48
C SER A 95 27.90 -6.10 -4.70
N TYR A 96 28.47 -4.91 -4.84
CA TYR A 96 28.33 -4.09 -6.04
C TYR A 96 29.59 -3.24 -6.26
N THR A 97 29.78 -2.77 -7.49
CA THR A 97 30.87 -1.86 -7.84
C THR A 97 30.30 -0.56 -8.35
N GLN A 98 30.65 0.55 -7.71
CA GLN A 98 30.20 1.89 -8.08
C GLN A 98 31.37 2.87 -7.98
N GLY A 99 31.54 3.74 -9.00
CA GLY A 99 32.65 4.69 -9.03
C GLY A 99 34.03 4.05 -9.00
N GLY A 100 34.18 2.82 -9.51
CA GLY A 100 35.44 2.06 -9.49
C GLY A 100 35.79 1.41 -8.14
N GLN A 101 34.92 1.55 -7.13
CA GLN A 101 35.08 0.94 -5.82
C GLN A 101 34.11 -0.22 -5.65
N THR A 102 34.56 -1.35 -5.15
CA THR A 102 33.73 -2.51 -4.80
C THR A 102 33.36 -2.46 -3.33
N PHE A 103 32.05 -2.61 -3.07
CA PHE A 103 31.44 -2.72 -1.75
C PHE A 103 30.90 -4.13 -1.59
N GLN A 104 31.21 -4.77 -0.47
CA GLN A 104 30.80 -6.15 -0.21
C GLN A 104 30.48 -6.33 1.26
N GLY A 105 29.44 -7.14 1.54
CA GLY A 105 29.09 -7.54 2.89
C GLY A 105 30.16 -8.45 3.52
N ALA A 106 30.32 -8.37 4.81
CA ALA A 106 31.20 -9.20 5.61
C ALA A 106 30.48 -10.46 6.09
N LEU A 107 30.99 -11.64 5.74
CA LEU A 107 30.46 -12.93 6.19
C LEU A 107 30.88 -13.20 7.64
N SER A 108 29.91 -13.51 8.51
CA SER A 108 30.09 -13.95 9.88
C SER A 108 29.16 -15.12 10.18
N GLY A 109 29.69 -16.32 10.32
CA GLY A 109 28.90 -17.54 10.43
C GLY A 109 28.06 -17.75 9.16
N ASN A 110 26.74 -17.79 9.32
CA ASN A 110 25.78 -17.89 8.21
C ASN A 110 25.26 -16.52 7.74
N ASN A 111 25.62 -15.43 8.44
CA ASN A 111 25.05 -14.09 8.20
C ASN A 111 26.02 -13.20 7.43
N CYS A 112 25.47 -12.25 6.69
CA CYS A 112 26.24 -11.20 6.03
C CYS A 112 25.92 -9.85 6.69
N THR A 113 26.93 -9.11 7.13
CA THR A 113 26.78 -7.77 7.70
C THR A 113 27.26 -6.72 6.69
N TYR A 114 26.47 -5.68 6.52
CA TYR A 114 26.70 -4.57 5.59
C TYR A 114 26.86 -3.28 6.38
N SER A 115 28.07 -2.72 6.36
CA SER A 115 28.37 -1.47 7.05
C SER A 115 27.72 -0.26 6.37
N ALA A 116 27.76 0.89 7.04
CA ALA A 116 27.31 2.16 6.47
C ALA A 116 28.09 2.58 5.21
N ASP A 117 29.27 2.04 4.98
CA ASP A 117 30.02 2.22 3.73
C ASP A 117 29.39 1.45 2.56
N PHE A 118 28.73 0.32 2.83
CA PHE A 118 27.98 -0.43 1.82
C PHE A 118 26.67 0.29 1.48
N ALA A 119 25.86 0.63 2.49
CA ALA A 119 24.57 1.28 2.34
C ALA A 119 24.30 2.17 3.54
N SER A 120 23.87 3.41 3.29
CA SER A 120 23.48 4.38 4.31
C SER A 120 22.55 5.43 3.73
N ASN A 121 21.93 6.23 4.59
CA ASN A 121 21.02 7.32 4.20
C ASN A 121 21.69 8.44 3.37
N SER A 122 23.02 8.50 3.35
CA SER A 122 23.78 9.45 2.53
C SER A 122 24.33 8.84 1.24
N LYS A 123 24.03 7.56 0.97
CA LYS A 123 24.61 6.82 -0.15
C LYS A 123 23.53 6.20 -1.02
N GLN A 124 23.42 6.69 -2.25
CA GLN A 124 22.54 6.10 -3.27
C GLN A 124 23.31 5.02 -4.05
N ILE A 125 22.71 3.85 -4.17
CA ILE A 125 23.24 2.75 -4.97
C ILE A 125 22.69 2.86 -6.39
N ASN A 126 23.51 3.40 -7.30
CA ASN A 126 23.13 3.70 -8.69
C ASN A 126 23.64 2.63 -9.68
N VAL A 127 23.71 1.40 -9.20
CA VAL A 127 24.01 0.19 -9.98
C VAL A 127 23.07 -0.93 -9.51
N ASN A 128 22.89 -1.95 -10.33
CA ASN A 128 22.07 -3.09 -9.92
C ASN A 128 22.69 -3.78 -8.70
N LEU A 129 21.83 -4.16 -7.76
CA LEU A 129 22.20 -4.88 -6.56
C LEU A 129 21.40 -6.19 -6.48
N GLU A 130 22.11 -7.30 -6.24
CA GLU A 130 21.51 -8.61 -5.99
C GLU A 130 21.74 -9.03 -4.54
N ILE A 131 20.66 -9.39 -3.83
CA ILE A 131 20.71 -9.98 -2.49
C ILE A 131 20.35 -11.46 -2.65
N PRO A 132 21.35 -12.38 -2.54
CA PRO A 132 21.12 -13.81 -2.69
C PRO A 132 20.46 -14.42 -1.45
N GLU A 133 19.84 -15.61 -1.58
CA GLU A 133 19.48 -16.43 -0.43
C GLU A 133 20.77 -16.94 0.26
N LEU A 134 20.87 -16.76 1.56
CA LEU A 134 21.97 -17.31 2.34
C LEU A 134 21.67 -18.74 2.79
N PRO A 135 22.65 -19.65 2.78
CA PRO A 135 22.46 -21.02 3.25
C PRO A 135 22.14 -21.08 4.76
N ASN A 136 21.51 -22.17 5.18
CA ASN A 136 21.16 -22.43 6.59
C ASN A 136 20.30 -21.34 7.24
N GLY A 137 19.49 -20.61 6.45
CA GLY A 137 18.62 -19.55 6.95
C GLY A 137 19.37 -18.30 7.41
N GLY A 138 20.58 -18.06 6.88
CA GLY A 138 21.36 -16.86 7.17
C GLY A 138 20.63 -15.57 6.86
N VAL A 139 21.05 -14.49 7.50
CA VAL A 139 20.40 -13.17 7.48
C VAL A 139 21.37 -12.12 6.93
N HIS A 140 20.87 -11.26 6.05
CA HIS A 140 21.54 -10.05 5.61
C HIS A 140 21.26 -8.92 6.60
N VAL A 141 22.28 -8.47 7.34
CA VAL A 141 22.15 -7.44 8.38
C VAL A 141 22.70 -6.11 7.87
N PHE A 142 21.85 -5.11 7.76
CA PHE A 142 22.21 -3.77 7.31
C PHE A 142 22.32 -2.80 8.49
N GLN A 143 23.44 -2.08 8.54
CA GLN A 143 23.74 -1.06 9.55
C GLN A 143 23.39 0.36 9.07
N GLY A 144 22.62 0.47 8.01
CA GLY A 144 22.14 1.72 7.44
C GLY A 144 21.05 1.48 6.40
N SER A 145 20.41 2.55 5.98
CA SER A 145 19.35 2.53 4.97
C SER A 145 19.87 2.08 3.61
N ILE A 146 19.01 1.44 2.83
CA ILE A 146 19.31 1.04 1.44
C ILE A 146 18.55 1.96 0.49
N PHE A 147 19.24 2.85 -0.22
CA PHE A 147 18.65 3.75 -1.21
C PHE A 147 19.08 3.33 -2.61
N ILE A 148 18.11 2.88 -3.40
CA ILE A 148 18.31 2.30 -4.74
C ILE A 148 17.89 3.32 -5.80
N GLY A 149 18.82 3.69 -6.65
CA GLY A 149 18.63 4.60 -7.77
C GLY A 149 18.88 6.06 -7.42
N GLU A 150 18.98 6.88 -8.47
CA GLU A 150 19.19 8.32 -8.35
C GLU A 150 17.90 9.02 -7.97
N ASP A 151 17.92 9.74 -6.86
CA ASP A 151 16.82 10.62 -6.48
C ASP A 151 16.98 11.98 -7.17
N VAL A 152 16.05 12.28 -8.08
CA VAL A 152 16.03 13.55 -8.82
C VAL A 152 15.17 14.54 -8.06
N ASP A 153 15.78 15.48 -7.37
CA ASP A 153 15.11 16.52 -6.60
C ASP A 153 14.47 17.61 -7.49
N SER A 154 13.68 18.49 -6.87
CA SER A 154 12.99 19.59 -7.55
C SER A 154 13.95 20.60 -8.18
N ASN A 155 15.13 20.81 -7.58
CA ASN A 155 16.12 21.75 -8.10
C ASN A 155 16.79 21.20 -9.35
N ALA A 156 17.10 19.91 -9.37
CA ALA A 156 17.65 19.24 -10.54
C ALA A 156 16.68 19.29 -11.73
N ALA A 157 15.38 19.06 -11.50
CA ALA A 157 14.38 19.15 -12.55
C ALA A 157 14.19 20.59 -13.07
N ALA A 158 14.25 21.59 -12.21
CA ALA A 158 14.21 23.00 -12.65
C ALA A 158 15.38 23.36 -13.58
N GLY A 159 16.52 22.67 -13.46
CA GLY A 159 17.65 22.73 -14.38
C GLY A 159 17.49 21.93 -15.67
N GLY A 160 16.35 21.29 -15.89
CA GLY A 160 16.09 20.49 -17.08
C GLY A 160 16.66 19.07 -17.01
N LYS A 161 16.98 18.57 -15.83
CA LYS A 161 17.44 17.21 -15.64
C LYS A 161 16.30 16.23 -15.95
N HIS A 162 16.62 15.19 -16.68
CA HIS A 162 15.70 14.11 -17.01
C HIS A 162 15.21 13.39 -15.74
N ILE A 163 13.89 13.13 -15.67
CA ILE A 163 13.31 12.33 -14.60
C ILE A 163 13.33 10.86 -15.05
N PRO A 164 14.01 9.96 -14.34
CA PRO A 164 14.07 8.55 -14.72
C PRO A 164 12.67 7.95 -14.87
N GLN A 165 12.44 7.27 -15.98
CA GLN A 165 11.20 6.57 -16.27
C GLN A 165 11.38 5.06 -16.10
N ASP A 166 10.30 4.30 -16.26
CA ASP A 166 10.33 2.83 -16.15
C ASP A 166 11.48 2.21 -16.97
N GLY A 167 12.34 1.47 -16.27
CA GLY A 167 13.49 0.77 -16.85
C GLY A 167 14.74 1.62 -17.07
N GLU A 168 14.74 2.90 -16.76
CA GLU A 168 15.92 3.77 -16.87
C GLU A 168 16.79 3.76 -15.61
N GLY A 169 16.18 3.45 -14.46
CA GLY A 169 16.89 3.29 -13.20
C GLY A 169 17.46 1.89 -13.02
N VAL A 170 18.00 1.68 -11.84
CA VAL A 170 18.64 0.42 -11.46
C VAL A 170 17.69 -0.53 -10.75
N THR A 171 18.05 -1.79 -10.65
CA THR A 171 17.22 -2.82 -10.03
C THR A 171 17.86 -3.39 -8.77
N LEU A 172 17.09 -3.44 -7.68
CA LEU A 172 17.36 -4.30 -6.54
C LEU A 172 16.66 -5.65 -6.77
N SER A 173 17.43 -6.73 -6.86
CA SER A 173 16.92 -8.09 -6.94
C SER A 173 17.13 -8.80 -5.62
N VAL A 174 16.05 -9.38 -5.06
CA VAL A 174 16.10 -10.15 -3.81
C VAL A 174 15.65 -11.58 -4.09
N ALA A 175 16.51 -12.53 -3.82
CA ALA A 175 16.23 -13.94 -4.08
C ALA A 175 15.16 -14.50 -3.12
N ALA A 176 14.35 -15.46 -3.60
CA ALA A 176 13.36 -16.14 -2.78
C ALA A 176 14.02 -16.79 -1.55
N GLY A 177 13.38 -16.67 -0.37
CA GLY A 177 13.89 -17.17 0.91
C GLY A 177 14.89 -16.27 1.62
N SER A 178 15.29 -15.14 1.00
CA SER A 178 16.19 -14.17 1.65
C SER A 178 15.56 -13.57 2.89
N LYS A 179 16.42 -13.35 3.91
CA LYS A 179 16.06 -12.66 5.15
C LYS A 179 16.92 -11.41 5.30
N ILE A 180 16.27 -10.26 5.41
CA ILE A 180 16.91 -8.95 5.50
C ILE A 180 16.56 -8.32 6.84
N ALA A 181 17.57 -7.92 7.62
CA ALA A 181 17.42 -7.28 8.92
C ALA A 181 18.07 -5.89 8.92
N PHE A 182 17.41 -4.92 9.54
CA PHE A 182 17.94 -3.59 9.83
C PHE A 182 18.27 -3.46 11.32
N GLU A 183 19.35 -2.74 11.64
CA GLU A 183 19.78 -2.54 13.03
C GLU A 183 19.04 -1.41 13.74
N ASN A 184 18.60 -0.36 13.00
CA ASN A 184 18.08 0.85 13.62
C ASN A 184 16.69 1.23 13.11
N GLY A 185 15.87 1.82 13.96
CA GLY A 185 14.51 2.27 13.64
C GLY A 185 14.43 3.22 12.45
N VAL A 186 15.39 4.15 12.34
CA VAL A 186 15.43 5.16 11.26
C VAL A 186 15.86 4.63 9.90
N ASP A 187 16.37 3.39 9.83
CA ASP A 187 16.85 2.79 8.59
C ASP A 187 15.73 2.12 7.80
N TYR A 188 15.70 2.34 6.50
CA TYR A 188 14.67 1.81 5.61
C TYR A 188 15.19 1.55 4.20
N LEU A 189 14.38 0.84 3.41
CA LEU A 189 14.63 0.61 2.00
C LEU A 189 13.83 1.61 1.15
N ARG A 190 14.51 2.40 0.30
CA ARG A 190 13.87 3.29 -0.67
C ARG A 190 14.26 2.92 -2.10
N ILE A 191 13.25 2.82 -2.96
CA ILE A 191 13.39 2.69 -4.41
C ILE A 191 13.06 4.05 -5.04
N ALA A 192 14.02 4.68 -5.69
CA ALA A 192 13.83 5.96 -6.36
C ALA A 192 13.04 5.81 -7.68
N ARG A 193 12.47 6.91 -8.17
CA ARG A 193 11.71 6.96 -9.43
C ARG A 193 12.50 6.34 -10.59
N GLY A 194 11.82 5.51 -11.40
CA GLY A 194 12.40 4.82 -12.55
C GLY A 194 13.28 3.61 -12.21
N SER A 195 13.63 3.43 -10.93
CA SER A 195 14.30 2.23 -10.42
C SER A 195 13.29 1.16 -10.02
N LYS A 196 13.77 -0.07 -9.78
CA LYS A 196 12.91 -1.22 -9.52
C LYS A 196 13.36 -2.02 -8.32
N ILE A 197 12.38 -2.64 -7.65
CA ILE A 197 12.60 -3.76 -6.76
C ILE A 197 11.99 -5.03 -7.39
N VAL A 198 12.75 -6.11 -7.42
CA VAL A 198 12.27 -7.45 -7.81
C VAL A 198 12.50 -8.38 -6.64
N ALA A 199 11.48 -8.53 -5.80
CA ALA A 199 11.49 -9.38 -4.62
C ALA A 199 10.39 -10.43 -4.78
N ASN A 200 10.70 -11.48 -5.55
CA ASN A 200 9.76 -12.54 -5.88
C ASN A 200 10.09 -13.80 -5.09
N GLY A 201 9.51 -13.90 -3.89
CA GLY A 201 9.51 -15.13 -3.10
C GLY A 201 8.54 -16.17 -3.65
N THR A 202 8.42 -17.26 -2.93
CA THR A 202 7.39 -18.29 -3.13
C THR A 202 6.70 -18.60 -1.80
N LYS A 203 5.60 -19.33 -1.85
CA LYS A 203 4.92 -19.77 -0.63
C LYS A 203 5.86 -20.53 0.32
N GLU A 204 6.73 -21.37 -0.21
CA GLU A 204 7.69 -22.21 0.52
C GLU A 204 8.96 -21.43 0.91
N LYS A 205 9.27 -20.37 0.17
CA LYS A 205 10.43 -19.51 0.35
C LYS A 205 10.05 -18.03 0.31
N PRO A 206 9.26 -17.54 1.27
CA PRO A 206 8.93 -16.12 1.33
C PRO A 206 10.20 -15.30 1.63
N ILE A 207 10.21 -14.08 1.13
CA ILE A 207 11.26 -13.10 1.45
C ILE A 207 10.82 -12.36 2.71
N THR A 208 11.72 -12.24 3.70
CA THR A 208 11.40 -11.57 4.97
C THR A 208 12.27 -10.33 5.15
N PHE A 209 11.63 -9.18 5.37
CA PHE A 209 12.24 -7.95 5.84
C PHE A 209 11.82 -7.71 7.29
N SER A 210 12.79 -7.45 8.17
CA SER A 210 12.53 -7.21 9.59
C SER A 210 13.69 -6.47 10.27
N ALA A 211 13.79 -6.56 11.59
CA ALA A 211 14.86 -6.02 12.39
C ALA A 211 15.77 -7.12 12.95
N VAL A 212 16.97 -6.71 13.41
CA VAL A 212 17.93 -7.59 14.09
C VAL A 212 17.29 -8.26 15.31
N LYS A 213 16.51 -7.53 16.09
CA LYS A 213 15.78 -8.06 17.27
C LYS A 213 14.91 -9.27 16.94
N ASP A 214 14.32 -9.30 15.73
CA ASP A 214 13.46 -10.40 15.27
C ASP A 214 14.27 -11.55 14.66
N LEU A 215 15.09 -11.26 13.64
CA LEU A 215 15.71 -12.31 12.82
C LEU A 215 17.03 -12.87 13.37
N ILE A 216 17.70 -12.14 14.26
CA ILE A 216 18.98 -12.55 14.87
C ILE A 216 18.79 -12.90 16.35
N GLU A 217 18.20 -11.97 17.13
CA GLU A 217 18.04 -12.17 18.56
C GLU A 217 16.86 -13.07 18.90
N ASN A 218 15.86 -13.17 18.00
CA ASN A 218 14.62 -13.92 18.17
C ASN A 218 13.86 -13.51 19.46
N THR A 219 13.88 -12.22 19.79
CA THR A 219 13.26 -11.66 21.00
C THR A 219 12.13 -10.68 20.71
N ALA A 220 11.86 -10.37 19.42
CA ALA A 220 10.76 -9.50 19.04
C ALA A 220 9.40 -10.17 19.29
N THR A 221 8.45 -9.38 19.73
CA THR A 221 7.06 -9.76 19.99
C THR A 221 6.13 -8.90 19.17
N VAL A 222 4.85 -9.18 19.13
CA VAL A 222 3.84 -8.36 18.44
C VAL A 222 3.78 -6.90 18.96
N SER A 223 4.27 -6.65 20.17
CA SER A 223 4.34 -5.30 20.75
C SER A 223 5.58 -4.53 20.33
N ASP A 224 6.55 -5.18 19.72
CA ASP A 224 7.76 -4.55 19.20
C ASP A 224 7.48 -4.03 17.78
N ARG A 225 7.32 -2.72 17.66
CA ARG A 225 6.94 -2.01 16.44
C ARG A 225 7.95 -0.91 16.15
N GLY A 226 8.04 -0.45 14.91
CA GLY A 226 8.97 0.60 14.54
C GLY A 226 10.43 0.27 14.77
N LEU A 227 10.81 -1.00 14.70
CA LEU A 227 12.19 -1.44 14.87
C LEU A 227 13.07 -1.09 13.66
N TRP A 228 12.44 -0.75 12.53
CA TRP A 228 13.02 -0.21 11.31
C TRP A 228 11.94 0.52 10.52
N GLY A 229 12.34 1.28 9.47
CA GLY A 229 11.41 2.18 8.79
C GLY A 229 10.42 1.49 7.88
N GLY A 230 10.82 0.45 7.16
CA GLY A 230 9.96 -0.20 6.16
C GLY A 230 10.47 -0.06 4.73
N ILE A 231 9.59 -0.25 3.77
CA ILE A 231 9.90 -0.18 2.33
C ILE A 231 9.14 0.99 1.71
N GLN A 232 9.85 1.90 1.05
CA GLN A 232 9.31 3.03 0.34
C GLN A 232 9.60 2.92 -1.15
N ILE A 233 8.56 2.96 -1.99
CA ILE A 233 8.68 2.89 -3.45
C ILE A 233 8.18 4.21 -4.04
N ASN A 234 9.08 4.97 -4.67
CA ASN A 234 8.79 6.24 -5.30
C ASN A 234 8.61 6.06 -6.81
N GLY A 235 7.40 6.28 -7.31
CA GLY A 235 7.02 6.13 -8.72
C GLY A 235 6.81 7.46 -9.45
N ASN A 236 6.50 7.34 -10.73
CA ASN A 236 6.23 8.43 -11.67
C ASN A 236 4.73 8.63 -11.96
N GLY A 237 3.85 8.05 -11.17
CA GLY A 237 2.40 8.18 -11.31
C GLY A 237 1.88 9.57 -10.99
N LEU A 238 0.58 9.77 -11.18
CA LEU A 238 -0.09 11.02 -10.84
C LEU A 238 -0.30 11.11 -9.33
N THR A 239 -0.20 12.33 -8.81
CA THR A 239 -0.65 12.68 -7.47
C THR A 239 -1.38 14.00 -7.52
N ASN A 240 -2.40 14.19 -6.69
CA ASN A 240 -3.11 15.46 -6.61
C ASN A 240 -2.36 16.53 -5.78
N LYS A 241 -1.20 16.17 -5.21
CA LYS A 241 -0.22 17.15 -4.69
C LYS A 241 0.42 17.99 -5.79
N CYS A 242 0.34 17.57 -7.06
CA CYS A 242 0.84 18.32 -8.21
C CYS A 242 -0.31 18.82 -9.08
N THR A 243 -0.18 20.03 -9.60
CA THR A 243 -1.09 20.59 -10.60
C THR A 243 -0.85 19.97 -11.98
N ASP A 244 -1.82 20.08 -12.89
CA ASP A 244 -1.66 19.63 -14.28
C ASP A 244 -0.45 20.28 -14.98
N THR A 245 -0.19 21.55 -14.67
CA THR A 245 0.99 22.27 -15.20
C THR A 245 2.31 21.67 -14.68
N GLN A 246 2.36 21.29 -13.41
CA GLN A 246 3.55 20.65 -12.87
C GLN A 246 3.76 19.24 -13.42
N ARG A 247 2.67 18.50 -13.69
CA ARG A 247 2.74 17.17 -14.32
C ARG A 247 3.04 17.20 -15.80
N ALA A 248 2.80 18.34 -16.47
CA ALA A 248 3.06 18.47 -17.91
C ALA A 248 4.56 18.27 -18.19
N ALA A 249 4.88 17.19 -18.89
CA ALA A 249 6.25 16.89 -19.28
C ALA A 249 6.67 17.75 -20.47
N THR A 250 7.90 18.22 -20.43
CA THR A 250 8.60 18.79 -21.56
C THR A 250 9.24 17.69 -22.42
N THR A 251 9.95 18.07 -23.47
CA THR A 251 10.84 17.16 -24.19
C THR A 251 11.82 16.50 -23.20
N ASN A 252 12.04 15.20 -23.32
CA ASN A 252 12.88 14.39 -22.43
C ASN A 252 12.31 14.12 -21.00
N ASN A 253 10.99 14.09 -20.83
CA ASN A 253 10.34 13.78 -19.55
C ASN A 253 10.75 14.66 -18.38
N VAL A 254 11.11 15.92 -18.63
CA VAL A 254 11.30 16.89 -17.56
C VAL A 254 9.95 17.47 -17.18
N HIS A 255 9.58 17.38 -15.91
CA HIS A 255 8.34 17.95 -15.36
C HIS A 255 8.58 18.57 -13.99
N GLY A 256 7.63 19.35 -13.49
CA GLY A 256 7.74 20.06 -12.20
C GLY A 256 7.06 19.35 -11.03
N CYS A 257 6.58 18.12 -11.21
CA CYS A 257 5.98 17.34 -10.13
C CYS A 257 7.07 16.60 -9.34
N HIS A 258 7.39 17.13 -8.16
CA HIS A 258 8.40 16.59 -7.25
C HIS A 258 7.87 16.71 -5.83
N VAL A 259 7.08 15.73 -5.40
CA VAL A 259 6.57 15.67 -4.04
C VAL A 259 7.63 15.02 -3.16
N ILE A 260 7.86 15.60 -1.99
CA ILE A 260 8.78 15.02 -1.01
C ILE A 260 8.07 13.88 -0.29
N SER A 261 8.70 12.71 -0.28
CA SER A 261 8.23 11.55 0.47
C SER A 261 8.57 11.64 1.94
N GLU A 262 7.88 10.89 2.75
CA GLU A 262 8.15 10.74 4.19
C GLU A 262 9.53 10.14 4.47
N GLY A 263 9.93 10.17 5.72
CA GLY A 263 11.27 9.75 6.13
C GLY A 263 12.32 10.81 5.79
N LEU A 264 13.45 10.39 5.24
CA LEU A 264 14.46 11.31 4.70
C LEU A 264 14.00 11.78 3.32
N PRO A 265 14.23 13.05 2.97
CA PRO A 265 13.75 13.60 1.71
C PRO A 265 14.10 12.75 0.50
N GLY A 266 13.09 12.35 -0.24
CA GLY A 266 13.15 11.68 -1.53
C GLY A 266 12.00 12.21 -2.38
N THR A 267 12.03 12.04 -3.69
CA THR A 267 11.03 12.63 -4.58
C THR A 267 10.19 11.58 -5.29
N TYR A 268 8.89 11.88 -5.45
CA TYR A 268 7.96 11.05 -6.20
C TYR A 268 6.98 11.89 -7.02
N GLY A 269 6.16 11.20 -7.79
CA GLY A 269 5.13 11.83 -8.62
C GLY A 269 5.62 12.15 -10.03
N GLY A 270 4.68 12.27 -10.92
CA GLY A 270 4.92 12.47 -12.35
C GLY A 270 3.62 12.46 -13.16
N ASN A 271 3.64 11.83 -14.31
CA ASN A 271 2.54 11.82 -15.26
C ASN A 271 2.28 10.42 -15.89
N ASN A 272 2.87 9.37 -15.34
CA ASN A 272 2.79 8.03 -15.92
C ASN A 272 2.21 7.01 -14.92
N ASN A 273 0.88 6.90 -14.86
CA ASN A 273 0.21 5.88 -14.05
C ASN A 273 0.38 4.44 -14.56
N ALA A 274 1.01 4.23 -15.71
CA ALA A 274 1.30 2.90 -16.25
C ALA A 274 2.74 2.43 -15.98
N GLU A 275 3.57 3.24 -15.30
CA GLU A 275 4.95 2.87 -14.97
C GLU A 275 5.04 1.61 -14.11
N SER A 276 6.23 1.00 -14.09
CA SER A 276 6.53 -0.16 -13.25
C SER A 276 7.75 0.08 -12.38
N SER A 277 7.56 0.04 -11.08
CA SER A 277 8.63 0.02 -10.07
C SER A 277 9.07 -1.41 -9.69
N GLY A 278 8.63 -2.44 -10.44
CA GLY A 278 9.07 -3.83 -10.28
C GLY A 278 8.01 -4.77 -9.73
N SER A 279 8.39 -5.63 -8.78
CA SER A 279 7.46 -6.63 -8.23
C SER A 279 7.80 -7.04 -6.80
N LEU A 280 6.75 -7.22 -5.98
CA LEU A 280 6.80 -7.84 -4.66
C LEU A 280 5.85 -9.03 -4.66
N GLN A 281 6.37 -10.25 -4.43
CA GLN A 281 5.56 -11.46 -4.35
C GLN A 281 6.05 -12.34 -3.19
N TYR A 282 5.13 -12.83 -2.37
CA TYR A 282 5.43 -13.59 -1.16
C TYR A 282 6.50 -12.91 -0.30
N VAL A 283 6.19 -11.66 0.09
CA VAL A 283 7.05 -10.82 0.92
C VAL A 283 6.39 -10.60 2.28
N VAL A 284 7.14 -10.81 3.35
CA VAL A 284 6.72 -10.56 4.74
C VAL A 284 7.55 -9.42 5.32
N ILE A 285 6.88 -8.35 5.72
CA ILE A 285 7.45 -7.14 6.32
C ILE A 285 7.05 -7.13 7.80
N LYS A 286 8.01 -7.16 8.72
CA LYS A 286 7.72 -7.29 10.15
C LYS A 286 8.33 -6.15 10.94
N HIS A 287 7.59 -5.68 11.97
CA HIS A 287 8.08 -4.73 12.98
C HIS A 287 8.58 -3.39 12.41
N ALA A 288 8.02 -2.98 11.28
CA ALA A 288 8.36 -1.76 10.56
C ALA A 288 7.55 -0.54 11.02
N GLY A 289 7.66 0.59 10.31
CA GLY A 289 6.83 1.77 10.51
C GLY A 289 7.40 2.71 11.57
N TYR A 290 8.67 3.15 11.41
CA TYR A 290 9.34 4.01 12.41
C TYR A 290 8.85 5.46 12.34
N LYS A 291 8.44 6.00 13.46
CA LYS A 291 8.08 7.42 13.59
C LYS A 291 9.32 8.29 13.69
N VAL A 292 9.61 9.04 12.63
CA VAL A 292 10.77 9.96 12.59
C VAL A 292 10.47 11.18 13.45
N VAL A 293 9.35 11.84 13.19
CA VAL A 293 8.76 12.94 13.98
C VAL A 293 7.26 12.91 13.76
N GLU A 294 6.50 13.70 14.52
CA GLU A 294 5.05 13.85 14.28
C GLU A 294 4.78 14.42 12.89
N GLY A 295 3.93 13.74 12.09
CA GLY A 295 3.62 14.10 10.70
C GLY A 295 4.73 13.75 9.71
N ASN A 296 5.63 12.86 10.07
CA ASN A 296 6.63 12.24 9.21
C ASN A 296 6.95 10.86 9.78
N GLU A 297 6.07 9.93 9.53
CA GLU A 297 6.14 8.55 9.94
C GLU A 297 6.46 7.66 8.72
N LEU A 298 7.27 6.62 8.95
CA LEU A 298 7.54 5.60 7.94
C LEU A 298 6.57 4.45 8.11
N ASN A 299 5.99 3.97 7.04
CA ASN A 299 5.05 2.85 6.99
C ASN A 299 5.73 1.53 6.70
N ALA A 300 5.06 0.40 6.92
CA ALA A 300 5.67 -0.87 6.56
C ALA A 300 5.92 -0.96 5.04
N LEU A 301 4.96 -0.48 4.23
CA LEU A 301 5.12 -0.39 2.78
C LEU A 301 4.39 0.84 2.21
N ASN A 302 5.16 1.83 1.73
CA ASN A 302 4.63 3.01 1.04
C ASN A 302 4.69 2.85 -0.47
N PHE A 303 3.60 3.24 -1.15
CA PHE A 303 3.50 3.37 -2.59
C PHE A 303 3.32 4.86 -2.97
N ASN A 304 4.41 5.56 -3.19
CA ASN A 304 4.41 6.98 -3.53
C ASN A 304 4.27 7.16 -5.05
N ALA A 305 3.08 7.43 -5.54
CA ALA A 305 2.73 7.57 -6.96
C ALA A 305 3.22 6.39 -7.83
N VAL A 306 3.12 5.16 -7.32
CA VAL A 306 3.54 3.95 -8.02
C VAL A 306 2.50 3.57 -9.09
N GLY A 307 2.98 3.20 -10.29
CA GLY A 307 2.12 2.91 -11.43
C GLY A 307 1.61 1.47 -11.50
N SER A 308 0.59 1.27 -12.34
CA SER A 308 -0.13 0.00 -12.51
C SER A 308 0.68 -1.12 -13.17
N GLY A 309 1.85 -0.79 -13.74
CA GLY A 309 2.80 -1.80 -14.24
C GLY A 309 3.56 -2.54 -13.14
N THR A 310 3.48 -2.07 -11.90
CA THR A 310 4.10 -2.72 -10.73
C THR A 310 3.24 -3.89 -10.25
N VAL A 311 3.88 -5.01 -9.92
CA VAL A 311 3.18 -6.24 -9.48
C VAL A 311 3.29 -6.38 -7.97
N ILE A 312 2.15 -6.33 -7.27
CA ILE A 312 2.05 -6.54 -5.82
C ILE A 312 1.11 -7.72 -5.55
N ASN A 313 1.67 -8.82 -5.02
CA ASN A 313 0.90 -10.03 -4.84
C ASN A 313 1.46 -10.89 -3.70
N HIS A 314 0.63 -11.30 -2.74
CA HIS A 314 1.05 -12.02 -1.53
C HIS A 314 2.09 -11.23 -0.72
N VAL A 315 1.67 -10.10 -0.17
CA VAL A 315 2.51 -9.27 0.71
C VAL A 315 1.84 -9.16 2.08
N GLN A 316 2.62 -9.38 3.11
CA GLN A 316 2.18 -9.21 4.50
C GLN A 316 2.96 -8.12 5.21
N SER A 317 2.24 -7.27 5.96
CA SER A 317 2.75 -6.48 7.09
C SER A 317 2.35 -7.11 8.41
N TYR A 318 3.30 -7.23 9.34
CA TYR A 318 3.09 -7.76 10.68
C TYR A 318 3.69 -6.83 11.74
N ALA A 319 2.88 -6.36 12.66
CA ALA A 319 3.28 -5.50 13.77
C ALA A 319 3.96 -4.19 13.32
N ALA A 320 3.33 -3.48 12.38
CA ALA A 320 3.75 -2.13 12.01
C ALA A 320 3.41 -1.11 13.11
N GLN A 321 4.26 -0.09 13.30
CA GLN A 321 4.01 1.00 14.25
C GLN A 321 3.08 2.06 13.67
N ASP A 322 3.25 2.33 12.39
CA ASP A 322 2.40 3.16 11.57
C ASP A 322 1.63 2.26 10.61
N ASP A 323 1.28 2.72 9.42
CA ASP A 323 0.47 1.95 8.50
C ASP A 323 1.13 0.66 8.02
N ALA A 324 0.29 -0.32 7.73
CA ALA A 324 0.75 -1.54 7.08
C ALA A 324 1.02 -1.31 5.59
N PHE A 325 0.10 -0.62 4.92
CA PHE A 325 0.19 -0.26 3.50
C PHE A 325 -0.40 1.11 3.29
N GLU A 326 0.35 2.01 2.65
CA GLU A 326 -0.13 3.35 2.33
C GLU A 326 0.14 3.74 0.88
N TRP A 327 -0.85 4.42 0.24
CA TRP A 327 -0.80 4.83 -1.16
C TRP A 327 -0.97 6.33 -1.30
N PHE A 328 0.10 7.02 -1.69
CA PHE A 328 0.12 8.45 -2.00
C PHE A 328 0.01 8.70 -3.50
N GLY A 329 -1.18 8.64 -4.07
CA GLY A 329 -1.36 8.77 -5.52
C GLY A 329 -0.93 7.54 -6.32
N GLY A 330 -0.79 7.68 -7.63
CA GLY A 330 -0.44 6.58 -8.53
C GLY A 330 -1.62 5.67 -8.89
N ALA A 331 -1.31 4.45 -9.32
CA ALA A 331 -2.32 3.51 -9.82
C ALA A 331 -1.93 2.02 -9.63
N VAL A 332 -1.03 1.72 -8.73
CA VAL A 332 -0.60 0.33 -8.50
C VAL A 332 -1.74 -0.52 -7.98
N ASN A 333 -1.91 -1.70 -8.56
CA ASN A 333 -2.92 -2.66 -8.14
C ASN A 333 -2.30 -3.74 -7.25
N ALA A 334 -3.06 -4.27 -6.28
CA ALA A 334 -2.53 -5.28 -5.38
C ALA A 334 -3.52 -6.43 -5.11
N LYS A 335 -2.98 -7.64 -5.00
CA LYS A 335 -3.74 -8.84 -4.60
C LYS A 335 -3.08 -9.54 -3.41
N HIS A 336 -3.91 -10.22 -2.62
CA HIS A 336 -3.47 -11.05 -1.51
C HIS A 336 -2.61 -10.29 -0.50
N LEU A 337 -3.19 -9.21 0.04
CA LEU A 337 -2.57 -8.41 1.09
C LEU A 337 -2.98 -8.88 2.48
N VAL A 338 -2.04 -8.87 3.40
CA VAL A 338 -2.30 -9.24 4.80
C VAL A 338 -1.70 -8.20 5.74
N ALA A 339 -2.53 -7.59 6.58
CA ALA A 339 -2.13 -6.69 7.66
C ALA A 339 -2.50 -7.32 9.00
N VAL A 340 -1.53 -7.51 9.90
CA VAL A 340 -1.75 -8.09 11.22
C VAL A 340 -1.10 -7.22 12.27
N ALA A 341 -1.88 -6.82 13.27
CA ALA A 341 -1.39 -6.07 14.43
C ALA A 341 -0.77 -4.71 14.09
N THR A 342 -1.30 -4.03 13.09
CA THR A 342 -0.92 -2.66 12.74
C THR A 342 -1.34 -1.70 13.84
N SER A 343 -0.50 -0.71 14.17
CA SER A 343 -0.81 0.26 15.23
C SER A 343 -1.61 1.44 14.73
N ASP A 344 -1.46 1.81 13.47
CA ASP A 344 -2.31 2.77 12.78
C ASP A 344 -3.21 2.04 11.79
N ASP A 345 -3.19 2.39 10.54
CA ASP A 345 -4.13 1.87 9.57
C ASP A 345 -3.59 0.65 8.81
N SER A 346 -4.48 -0.27 8.47
CA SER A 346 -4.06 -1.45 7.70
C SER A 346 -3.92 -1.14 6.21
N PHE A 347 -4.79 -0.28 5.69
CA PHE A 347 -4.78 0.18 4.31
C PHE A 347 -5.17 1.65 4.26
N ASP A 348 -4.21 2.54 4.03
CA ASP A 348 -4.46 3.98 3.86
C ASP A 348 -4.32 4.41 2.39
N PHE A 349 -5.30 5.18 1.90
CA PHE A 349 -5.38 5.63 0.51
C PHE A 349 -5.60 7.12 0.42
N THR A 350 -4.67 7.83 -0.21
CA THR A 350 -4.72 9.29 -0.30
C THR A 350 -4.16 9.84 -1.61
N ASP A 351 -4.15 11.14 -1.76
CA ASP A 351 -3.39 11.93 -2.74
C ASP A 351 -3.68 11.66 -4.23
N GLY A 352 -4.92 11.26 -4.54
CA GLY A 352 -5.33 10.99 -5.93
C GLY A 352 -4.95 9.60 -6.42
N TYR A 353 -4.74 8.65 -5.52
CA TYR A 353 -4.56 7.24 -5.87
C TYR A 353 -5.80 6.67 -6.56
N VAL A 354 -5.59 5.91 -7.65
CA VAL A 354 -6.67 5.19 -8.33
C VAL A 354 -6.23 3.77 -8.63
N GLY A 355 -6.78 2.81 -7.88
CA GLY A 355 -6.34 1.43 -8.03
C GLY A 355 -7.35 0.38 -7.60
N HIS A 356 -6.94 -0.88 -7.74
CA HIS A 356 -7.74 -2.05 -7.48
C HIS A 356 -7.07 -2.95 -6.44
N ILE A 357 -7.83 -3.37 -5.45
CA ILE A 357 -7.39 -4.34 -4.43
C ILE A 357 -8.31 -5.55 -4.47
N GLN A 358 -7.74 -6.76 -4.50
CA GLN A 358 -8.52 -7.99 -4.38
C GLN A 358 -7.86 -8.95 -3.39
N TYR A 359 -8.66 -9.55 -2.50
CA TYR A 359 -8.22 -10.45 -1.42
C TYR A 359 -7.30 -9.73 -0.42
N ALA A 360 -7.88 -8.87 0.40
CA ALA A 360 -7.18 -8.15 1.46
C ALA A 360 -7.68 -8.61 2.84
N LEU A 361 -6.77 -8.90 3.75
CA LEU A 361 -7.08 -9.32 5.11
C LEU A 361 -6.44 -8.36 6.11
N SER A 362 -7.26 -7.74 6.96
CA SER A 362 -6.82 -6.97 8.13
C SER A 362 -7.27 -7.66 9.40
N VAL A 363 -6.35 -7.86 10.34
CA VAL A 363 -6.63 -8.45 11.65
C VAL A 363 -6.03 -7.61 12.75
N ALA A 364 -6.89 -7.01 13.56
CA ALA A 364 -6.51 -6.40 14.82
C ALA A 364 -6.67 -7.44 15.95
N PRO A 365 -5.56 -7.95 16.52
CA PRO A 365 -5.62 -8.91 17.63
C PRO A 365 -6.30 -8.33 18.87
N ALA A 366 -6.90 -9.19 19.68
CA ALA A 366 -7.73 -8.77 20.80
C ALA A 366 -7.04 -7.90 21.86
N ASN A 367 -5.72 -7.93 21.94
CA ASN A 367 -4.91 -7.22 22.92
C ASN A 367 -3.95 -6.18 22.32
N VAL A 368 -4.07 -5.91 21.02
CA VAL A 368 -3.18 -4.99 20.29
C VAL A 368 -4.00 -3.87 19.69
N GLY A 369 -3.76 -2.63 20.11
CA GLY A 369 -4.43 -1.45 19.57
C GLY A 369 -4.02 -1.19 18.11
N GLY A 370 -4.97 -0.69 17.34
CA GLY A 370 -4.84 -0.21 15.97
C GLY A 370 -5.86 0.88 15.71
N ASN A 371 -5.79 1.52 14.56
CA ASN A 371 -6.75 2.55 14.17
C ASN A 371 -7.78 1.98 13.18
N HIS A 372 -7.66 2.19 11.89
CA HIS A 372 -8.65 1.72 10.93
C HIS A 372 -8.19 0.46 10.19
N CYS A 373 -9.15 -0.31 9.72
CA CYS A 373 -8.88 -1.31 8.70
C CYS A 373 -8.59 -0.65 7.34
N VAL A 374 -9.39 0.37 7.03
CA VAL A 374 -9.18 1.26 5.90
C VAL A 374 -9.38 2.69 6.37
N GLU A 375 -8.37 3.51 6.27
CA GLU A 375 -8.50 4.96 6.23
C GLU A 375 -8.42 5.41 4.78
N ALA A 376 -9.28 6.38 4.42
CA ALA A 376 -9.38 6.74 3.02
C ALA A 376 -9.79 8.20 2.86
N ASP A 377 -8.87 9.00 2.36
CA ASP A 377 -9.10 10.40 2.05
C ASP A 377 -8.69 10.78 0.62
N ASN A 378 -9.07 11.96 0.16
CA ASN A 378 -8.70 12.41 -1.17
C ASN A 378 -7.45 13.28 -1.17
N ALA A 379 -7.29 14.12 -0.19
CA ALA A 379 -6.34 15.22 -0.33
C ALA A 379 -5.61 15.64 0.96
N GLY A 380 -5.86 14.98 2.08
CA GLY A 380 -5.34 15.37 3.38
C GLY A 380 -5.82 16.77 3.84
N SER A 381 -5.68 17.07 5.11
CA SER A 381 -6.33 18.18 5.83
C SER A 381 -6.02 19.61 5.32
N ASN A 382 -5.03 19.79 4.48
CA ASN A 382 -4.59 21.12 4.02
C ASN A 382 -4.98 21.47 2.58
N ARG A 383 -5.75 20.60 1.91
CA ARG A 383 -6.19 20.80 0.52
C ARG A 383 -7.71 20.60 0.43
N PRO A 384 -8.38 21.24 -0.55
CA PRO A 384 -9.82 21.01 -0.75
C PRO A 384 -10.15 19.54 -1.05
N ASP A 385 -11.20 19.00 -0.44
CA ASP A 385 -11.67 17.61 -0.62
C ASP A 385 -12.00 17.24 -2.08
N ASN A 386 -12.14 18.21 -2.96
CA ASN A 386 -12.34 18.02 -4.40
C ASN A 386 -11.08 18.21 -5.24
N THR A 387 -9.91 18.21 -4.63
CA THR A 387 -8.63 18.30 -5.36
C THR A 387 -8.48 17.11 -6.32
N THR A 388 -8.10 17.39 -7.57
CA THR A 388 -7.99 16.38 -8.61
C THR A 388 -6.55 16.05 -9.00
N PRO A 389 -6.28 14.78 -9.41
CA PRO A 389 -7.20 13.65 -9.55
C PRO A 389 -7.78 13.21 -8.20
N LEU A 390 -9.06 12.78 -8.22
CA LEU A 390 -9.71 12.28 -7.00
C LEU A 390 -9.14 10.91 -6.63
N THR A 391 -9.02 10.66 -5.34
CA THR A 391 -8.69 9.32 -4.83
C THR A 391 -9.90 8.41 -4.98
N LYS A 392 -9.70 7.26 -5.62
CA LYS A 392 -10.75 6.25 -5.81
C LYS A 392 -10.18 4.85 -5.76
N VAL A 393 -10.75 4.00 -4.93
CA VAL A 393 -10.32 2.61 -4.81
C VAL A 393 -11.47 1.66 -5.01
N ARG A 394 -11.24 0.60 -5.80
CA ARG A 394 -12.14 -0.55 -5.89
C ARG A 394 -11.54 -1.70 -5.09
N ILE A 395 -12.24 -2.11 -4.03
CA ILE A 395 -11.84 -3.21 -3.17
C ILE A 395 -12.83 -4.36 -3.34
N SER A 396 -12.33 -5.55 -3.61
CA SER A 396 -13.14 -6.78 -3.60
C SER A 396 -12.52 -7.81 -2.66
N ASN A 397 -13.36 -8.52 -1.92
CA ASN A 397 -12.91 -9.58 -1.02
C ASN A 397 -11.97 -9.06 0.08
N LEU A 398 -12.36 -7.98 0.74
CA LEU A 398 -11.76 -7.54 2.01
C LEU A 398 -12.36 -8.34 3.17
N THR A 399 -11.52 -8.81 4.08
CA THR A 399 -11.95 -9.18 5.44
C THR A 399 -11.27 -8.24 6.43
N CYS A 400 -12.09 -7.54 7.17
CA CYS A 400 -11.70 -6.57 8.17
C CYS A 400 -12.13 -7.08 9.54
N VAL A 401 -11.18 -7.41 10.41
CA VAL A 401 -11.44 -7.86 11.77
C VAL A 401 -10.88 -6.85 12.75
N THR A 402 -11.74 -5.96 13.25
CA THR A 402 -11.37 -4.94 14.23
C THR A 402 -11.45 -5.49 15.67
N ASN A 403 -10.95 -4.71 16.62
CA ASN A 403 -11.12 -4.96 18.06
C ASN A 403 -11.58 -3.68 18.78
N ASN A 404 -11.62 -3.68 20.12
CA ASN A 404 -12.00 -2.51 20.93
C ASN A 404 -10.80 -1.92 21.70
N VAL A 405 -9.59 -2.24 21.32
CA VAL A 405 -8.38 -1.73 21.96
C VAL A 405 -8.02 -0.41 21.31
N ALA A 406 -7.92 0.65 22.11
CA ALA A 406 -7.51 1.96 21.61
C ALA A 406 -6.10 1.92 21.01
N LYS A 407 -5.86 2.74 19.98
CA LYS A 407 -4.54 2.96 19.42
C LYS A 407 -3.58 3.41 20.52
N ASN A 408 -2.58 2.60 20.81
CA ASN A 408 -1.55 2.93 21.77
C ASN A 408 -0.44 3.72 21.07
N GLN A 409 -0.57 5.02 21.05
CA GLN A 409 0.56 5.90 20.81
C GLN A 409 1.16 6.34 22.15
N GLY A 410 2.14 5.58 22.64
CA GLY A 410 2.78 5.88 23.92
C GLY A 410 1.82 5.78 25.12
N THR A 411 1.93 6.72 26.07
CA THR A 411 1.12 6.75 27.30
C THR A 411 -0.18 7.55 27.18
N THR A 412 -0.46 8.12 26.02
CA THR A 412 -1.67 8.93 25.78
C THR A 412 -2.53 8.25 24.74
N PRO A 413 -3.79 7.87 25.05
CA PRO A 413 -4.73 7.40 24.03
C PRO A 413 -4.89 8.50 22.97
N SER A 414 -4.80 8.14 21.68
CA SER A 414 -5.17 9.07 20.61
C SER A 414 -6.65 9.44 20.73
N PRO A 415 -7.04 10.70 20.50
CA PRO A 415 -8.45 11.06 20.39
C PRO A 415 -9.18 10.31 19.26
N ASP A 416 -8.44 9.85 18.25
CA ASP A 416 -8.94 9.02 17.14
C ASP A 416 -8.89 7.52 17.47
N GLY A 417 -8.65 7.18 18.69
CA GLY A 417 -8.08 6.02 19.32
C GLY A 417 -8.85 4.72 19.29
N ASP A 418 -9.75 4.53 18.35
CA ASP A 418 -10.60 3.37 18.36
C ASP A 418 -10.48 2.58 17.06
N SER A 419 -10.17 1.30 17.14
CA SER A 419 -10.18 0.37 16.02
C SER A 419 -11.52 0.42 15.28
N VAL A 420 -11.57 1.14 14.19
CA VAL A 420 -12.73 1.32 13.31
C VAL A 420 -12.56 0.41 12.09
N GLY A 421 -13.64 0.07 11.40
CA GLY A 421 -13.58 -0.70 10.17
C GLY A 421 -13.06 0.14 9.01
N VAL A 422 -13.98 0.63 8.19
CA VAL A 422 -13.68 1.46 7.01
C VAL A 422 -14.13 2.90 7.28
N LEU A 423 -13.19 3.84 7.28
CA LEU A 423 -13.45 5.28 7.34
C LEU A 423 -13.28 5.88 5.93
N VAL A 424 -14.33 6.52 5.45
CA VAL A 424 -14.36 7.21 4.15
C VAL A 424 -14.58 8.70 4.40
N ARG A 425 -13.58 9.52 4.06
CA ARG A 425 -13.60 10.96 4.37
C ARG A 425 -12.98 11.82 3.27
N GLU A 426 -13.10 13.14 3.41
CA GLU A 426 -12.39 14.16 2.62
C GLU A 426 -12.50 14.00 1.09
N GLY A 427 -13.69 13.58 0.62
CA GLY A 427 -13.96 13.47 -0.82
C GLY A 427 -13.52 12.16 -1.46
N PHE A 428 -13.07 11.19 -0.69
CA PHE A 428 -12.69 9.85 -1.17
C PHE A 428 -13.88 9.11 -1.81
N ILE A 429 -13.58 8.29 -2.80
CA ILE A 429 -14.56 7.47 -3.52
C ILE A 429 -14.23 5.99 -3.32
N ILE A 430 -15.14 5.23 -2.71
CA ILE A 430 -14.98 3.80 -2.49
C ILE A 430 -15.94 2.95 -3.33
N GLU A 431 -15.40 1.90 -3.94
CA GLU A 431 -16.19 0.80 -4.49
C GLU A 431 -15.86 -0.48 -3.70
N LEU A 432 -16.79 -0.95 -2.85
CA LEU A 432 -16.59 -2.08 -1.95
C LEU A 432 -17.45 -3.28 -2.33
N TYR A 433 -16.83 -4.41 -2.62
CA TYR A 433 -17.49 -5.61 -3.11
C TYR A 433 -17.11 -6.86 -2.31
N ASN A 434 -18.06 -7.76 -2.11
CA ASN A 434 -17.85 -9.12 -1.59
C ASN A 434 -17.03 -9.16 -0.28
N SER A 435 -17.18 -8.16 0.57
CA SER A 435 -16.31 -7.95 1.72
C SER A 435 -17.01 -8.28 3.04
N ILE A 436 -16.20 -8.56 4.06
CA ILE A 436 -16.64 -8.84 5.43
C ILE A 436 -16.02 -7.79 6.34
N LEU A 437 -16.86 -6.99 6.99
CA LEU A 437 -16.46 -6.07 8.03
C LEU A 437 -16.99 -6.59 9.36
N THR A 438 -16.11 -6.91 10.30
CA THR A 438 -16.50 -7.50 11.58
C THR A 438 -15.56 -7.11 12.71
N SER A 439 -15.89 -7.52 13.91
CA SER A 439 -15.06 -7.30 15.08
C SER A 439 -14.92 -8.56 15.91
N SER A 440 -13.74 -8.75 16.49
CA SER A 440 -13.45 -9.84 17.41
C SER A 440 -13.86 -9.55 18.86
N ALA A 441 -14.12 -8.28 19.19
CA ALA A 441 -14.30 -7.87 20.58
C ALA A 441 -15.74 -7.94 21.04
N THR A 442 -15.95 -8.38 22.26
CA THR A 442 -17.19 -8.16 23.00
C THR A 442 -17.18 -6.74 23.59
N GLY A 443 -18.26 -5.98 23.43
CA GLY A 443 -18.38 -4.66 24.04
C GLY A 443 -18.10 -3.46 23.17
N MET A 444 -18.15 -3.60 21.85
CA MET A 444 -17.96 -2.52 20.85
C MET A 444 -19.15 -1.54 20.76
N ALA A 445 -19.69 -1.11 21.91
CA ALA A 445 -20.91 -0.27 21.92
C ALA A 445 -20.76 1.10 21.25
N SER A 446 -19.54 1.51 20.91
CA SER A 446 -19.25 2.84 20.34
C SER A 446 -18.48 2.82 19.02
N LYS A 447 -18.30 1.65 18.41
CA LYS A 447 -17.42 1.53 17.24
C LYS A 447 -18.18 1.23 15.95
N THR A 448 -17.80 1.88 14.88
CA THR A 448 -18.37 1.71 13.56
C THR A 448 -17.52 0.81 12.71
N LEU A 449 -18.15 -0.03 11.87
CA LEU A 449 -17.46 -0.88 10.91
C LEU A 449 -17.39 -0.24 9.51
N LEU A 450 -18.25 0.73 9.24
CA LEU A 450 -18.26 1.55 8.03
C LEU A 450 -18.81 2.93 8.35
N THR A 451 -18.04 3.96 8.08
CA THR A 451 -18.47 5.34 8.32
C THR A 451 -18.08 6.25 7.15
N PHE A 452 -18.93 7.27 6.91
CA PHE A 452 -18.68 8.33 5.94
C PHE A 452 -18.70 9.66 6.69
N THR A 453 -17.66 10.47 6.47
CA THR A 453 -17.57 11.81 7.06
C THR A 453 -17.25 12.86 6.00
N ASP A 454 -17.76 14.06 6.20
CA ASP A 454 -17.40 15.25 5.45
C ASP A 454 -16.80 16.29 6.43
N THR A 455 -15.59 16.74 6.18
CA THR A 455 -14.89 17.72 7.03
C THR A 455 -14.82 19.11 6.38
N SER A 456 -14.44 19.19 5.12
CA SER A 456 -14.20 20.46 4.42
C SER A 456 -15.21 20.76 3.32
N GLY A 457 -16.22 19.91 3.15
CA GLY A 457 -17.27 20.06 2.15
C GLY A 457 -18.05 18.75 1.95
N PRO A 458 -19.17 18.78 1.25
CA PRO A 458 -20.07 17.62 1.12
C PRO A 458 -19.61 16.58 0.11
N TYR A 459 -18.32 16.43 -0.14
CA TYR A 459 -17.81 15.68 -1.29
C TYR A 459 -17.87 14.17 -1.10
N THR A 460 -17.58 13.67 0.11
CA THR A 460 -17.66 12.24 0.44
C THR A 460 -19.11 11.73 0.36
N ILE A 461 -20.02 12.42 1.02
CA ILE A 461 -21.45 12.09 1.01
C ILE A 461 -22.03 12.29 -0.39
N LYS A 462 -21.60 13.33 -1.10
CA LYS A 462 -22.01 13.56 -2.48
C LYS A 462 -21.57 12.40 -3.39
N ALA A 463 -20.35 11.91 -3.28
CA ALA A 463 -19.88 10.75 -4.03
C ALA A 463 -20.73 9.50 -3.75
N ALA A 464 -21.15 9.30 -2.49
CA ALA A 464 -22.03 8.21 -2.10
C ALA A 464 -23.45 8.39 -2.70
N THR A 465 -24.02 9.57 -2.62
CA THR A 465 -25.40 9.85 -3.12
C THR A 465 -25.49 9.91 -4.64
N ASP A 466 -24.43 10.32 -5.32
CA ASP A 466 -24.34 10.33 -6.78
C ASP A 466 -24.04 8.93 -7.37
N GLY A 467 -23.79 7.91 -6.52
CA GLY A 467 -23.46 6.56 -6.95
C GLY A 467 -22.03 6.40 -7.49
N TRP A 468 -21.13 7.31 -7.15
CA TRP A 468 -19.68 7.15 -7.42
C TRP A 468 -19.06 6.18 -6.43
N SER A 469 -19.40 6.30 -5.14
CA SER A 469 -19.14 5.27 -4.15
C SER A 469 -20.28 4.25 -4.16
N VAL A 470 -19.91 2.96 -4.12
CA VAL A 470 -20.89 1.85 -4.11
C VAL A 470 -20.45 0.75 -3.15
N ALA A 471 -21.43 -0.01 -2.65
CA ALA A 471 -21.19 -1.21 -1.86
C ALA A 471 -22.12 -2.33 -2.34
N ARG A 472 -21.54 -3.49 -2.72
CA ARG A 472 -22.34 -4.62 -3.20
C ARG A 472 -21.86 -5.95 -2.62
N SER A 473 -22.82 -6.74 -2.14
CA SER A 473 -22.54 -8.09 -1.64
C SER A 473 -21.59 -8.10 -0.43
N ASN A 474 -21.78 -7.18 0.52
CA ASN A 474 -20.95 -7.09 1.70
C ASN A 474 -21.70 -7.56 2.95
N LEU A 475 -20.96 -8.11 3.89
CA LEU A 475 -21.41 -8.49 5.22
C LEU A 475 -20.78 -7.57 6.27
N ILE A 476 -21.63 -6.85 7.00
CA ILE A 476 -21.21 -5.96 8.09
C ILE A 476 -21.80 -6.50 9.38
N ALA A 477 -20.97 -7.07 10.25
CA ALA A 477 -21.41 -7.84 11.41
C ALA A 477 -20.64 -7.44 12.67
N GLY A 478 -21.24 -6.62 13.52
CA GLY A 478 -20.70 -6.28 14.84
C GLY A 478 -20.98 -7.34 15.88
N THR A 479 -20.26 -7.26 17.02
CA THR A 479 -20.34 -8.27 18.09
C THR A 479 -21.36 -7.96 19.18
N THR A 480 -22.03 -6.79 19.17
CA THR A 480 -22.97 -6.39 20.22
C THR A 480 -24.27 -5.80 19.69
N ALA A 481 -25.34 -5.87 20.53
CA ALA A 481 -26.66 -5.37 20.22
C ALA A 481 -26.74 -3.86 19.96
N THR A 482 -25.79 -3.13 20.49
CA THR A 482 -25.74 -1.67 20.45
C THR A 482 -24.59 -1.17 19.56
N ALA A 483 -23.82 -2.07 18.95
CA ALA A 483 -22.77 -1.66 18.05
C ALA A 483 -23.39 -0.94 16.85
N GLN A 484 -23.02 0.27 16.66
CA GLN A 484 -23.29 0.98 15.42
C GLN A 484 -22.36 0.38 14.37
N ASN A 485 -22.86 -0.59 13.62
CA ASN A 485 -22.08 -1.20 12.54
C ASN A 485 -21.80 -0.19 11.42
N VAL A 486 -22.60 0.86 11.37
CA VAL A 486 -22.52 1.95 10.40
C VAL A 486 -22.86 3.28 11.08
N ASP A 487 -22.10 4.30 10.79
CA ASP A 487 -22.26 5.62 11.40
C ASP A 487 -23.23 6.51 10.62
N PRO A 488 -24.14 7.25 11.27
CA PRO A 488 -24.89 8.31 10.60
C PRO A 488 -23.97 9.50 10.32
N ALA A 489 -23.64 9.75 9.05
CA ALA A 489 -22.78 10.85 8.65
C ALA A 489 -23.40 12.24 8.95
N ASN A 490 -24.72 12.37 8.79
CA ASN A 490 -25.48 13.58 9.16
C ASN A 490 -27.00 13.28 9.22
N ALA A 491 -27.81 14.28 9.58
CA ALA A 491 -29.24 14.11 9.70
C ALA A 491 -29.96 13.74 8.38
N ALA A 492 -29.37 14.06 7.23
CA ALA A 492 -29.95 13.80 5.90
C ALA A 492 -29.36 12.54 5.23
N PHE A 493 -28.22 12.08 5.67
CA PHE A 493 -27.53 10.89 5.17
C PHE A 493 -27.20 9.95 6.32
N THR A 494 -27.52 8.69 6.16
CA THR A 494 -27.01 7.63 7.04
C THR A 494 -26.40 6.52 6.20
N THR A 495 -25.30 5.99 6.65
CA THR A 495 -24.61 4.88 5.95
C THR A 495 -25.52 3.66 5.81
N ALA A 496 -26.35 3.37 6.80
CA ALA A 496 -27.32 2.27 6.74
C ALA A 496 -28.39 2.48 5.64
N ALA A 497 -28.94 3.69 5.50
CA ALA A 497 -29.89 3.99 4.45
C ALA A 497 -29.25 3.95 3.06
N TRP A 498 -28.02 4.45 2.94
CA TRP A 498 -27.25 4.36 1.71
C TRP A 498 -26.99 2.91 1.30
N LEU A 499 -26.55 2.05 2.22
CA LEU A 499 -26.33 0.62 1.95
C LEU A 499 -27.62 -0.10 1.48
N ALA A 500 -28.77 0.35 1.93
CA ALA A 500 -30.08 -0.18 1.56
C ALA A 500 -30.64 0.40 0.25
N ASP A 501 -30.06 1.45 -0.31
CA ASP A 501 -30.49 2.05 -1.58
C ASP A 501 -30.16 1.13 -2.77
N THR A 502 -31.17 0.44 -3.28
CA THR A 502 -31.03 -0.52 -4.37
C THR A 502 -30.75 0.10 -5.74
N ASN A 503 -30.83 1.42 -5.88
CA ASN A 503 -30.42 2.11 -7.11
C ASN A 503 -28.89 2.22 -7.22
N ILE A 504 -28.19 2.23 -6.07
CA ILE A 504 -26.74 2.41 -5.98
C ILE A 504 -26.08 1.08 -5.56
N ASN A 505 -26.63 0.46 -4.52
CA ASN A 505 -26.06 -0.67 -3.81
C ASN A 505 -26.90 -1.95 -3.99
N SER A 506 -26.32 -3.11 -3.64
CA SER A 506 -27.08 -4.37 -3.71
C SER A 506 -26.51 -5.44 -2.77
N ASN A 507 -27.39 -6.32 -2.29
CA ASN A 507 -27.05 -7.53 -1.53
C ASN A 507 -26.18 -7.29 -0.27
N ASN A 508 -26.16 -6.08 0.27
CA ASN A 508 -25.46 -5.82 1.52
C ASN A 508 -26.30 -6.31 2.70
N VAL A 509 -25.64 -6.94 3.67
CA VAL A 509 -26.28 -7.44 4.88
C VAL A 509 -25.63 -6.81 6.10
N ILE A 510 -26.42 -6.11 6.91
CA ILE A 510 -26.03 -5.60 8.21
C ILE A 510 -26.60 -6.53 9.26
N VAL A 511 -25.74 -7.17 10.03
CA VAL A 511 -26.14 -8.05 11.13
C VAL A 511 -26.06 -7.26 12.43
N ASN A 512 -27.21 -6.92 12.95
CA ASN A 512 -27.32 -6.38 14.29
C ASN A 512 -27.16 -7.52 15.32
N ALA A 513 -26.70 -7.18 16.50
CA ALA A 513 -26.31 -8.09 17.57
C ALA A 513 -27.26 -9.24 17.85
N GLY A 514 -26.69 -10.33 18.29
CA GLY A 514 -27.35 -11.59 18.55
C GLY A 514 -27.11 -12.66 17.46
N ASN A 515 -26.74 -12.25 16.25
CA ASN A 515 -26.34 -13.13 15.14
C ASN A 515 -24.85 -12.88 14.78
N GLN A 516 -24.00 -12.99 15.76
CA GLN A 516 -22.56 -12.78 15.57
C GLN A 516 -22.00 -13.83 14.62
N LEU A 517 -21.16 -13.37 13.69
CA LEU A 517 -20.24 -14.29 13.04
C LEU A 517 -19.34 -14.88 14.12
N PRO A 518 -19.21 -16.20 14.21
CA PRO A 518 -18.25 -16.81 15.10
C PRO A 518 -16.83 -16.56 14.59
N VAL A 519 -16.37 -15.32 14.70
CA VAL A 519 -14.96 -15.02 14.52
C VAL A 519 -14.28 -15.45 15.81
N SER A 520 -13.77 -16.66 15.84
CA SER A 520 -12.88 -17.07 16.92
C SER A 520 -11.54 -16.37 16.68
N VAL A 521 -11.44 -15.12 17.12
CA VAL A 521 -10.17 -14.43 17.20
C VAL A 521 -9.58 -14.78 18.57
N LEU A 522 -8.79 -15.76 18.61
CA LEU A 522 -7.35 -15.71 18.66
C LEU A 522 -6.81 -15.56 20.05
N LYS A 523 -6.04 -16.52 20.38
CA LYS A 523 -5.20 -16.52 21.57
C LYS A 523 -4.37 -15.23 21.63
N ASP A 524 -4.18 -14.78 22.84
CA ASP A 524 -3.29 -13.72 23.25
C ASP A 524 -1.93 -13.82 22.51
N LEU A 525 -1.67 -12.94 21.56
CA LEU A 525 -0.41 -12.87 20.83
C LEU A 525 0.77 -12.49 21.74
N ALA A 526 0.51 -11.85 22.89
CA ALA A 526 1.56 -11.48 23.85
C ALA A 526 2.23 -12.70 24.50
N THR A 527 1.60 -13.86 24.49
CA THR A 527 2.11 -15.09 25.08
C THR A 527 2.41 -16.21 24.09
N ASN A 528 2.03 -16.05 22.81
CA ASN A 528 2.16 -17.09 21.79
C ASN A 528 2.25 -16.46 20.39
N ASP A 529 3.40 -16.56 19.75
CA ASP A 529 3.64 -16.10 18.38
C ASP A 529 2.80 -16.84 17.30
N LYS A 530 1.93 -17.74 17.72
CA LYS A 530 1.06 -18.51 16.86
C LYS A 530 -0.39 -18.22 17.20
N ALA A 531 -0.89 -17.13 16.69
CA ALA A 531 -2.31 -16.88 16.62
C ALA A 531 -2.87 -17.62 15.40
N TYR A 532 -3.92 -18.38 15.60
CA TYR A 532 -4.64 -19.00 14.51
C TYR A 532 -5.93 -18.24 14.29
N LEU A 533 -6.05 -17.55 13.17
CA LEU A 533 -7.34 -17.09 12.67
C LEU A 533 -8.09 -18.32 12.17
N THR A 534 -8.99 -18.85 12.96
CA THR A 534 -10.03 -19.70 12.42
C THR A 534 -11.01 -18.76 11.72
N LEU A 535 -10.78 -18.50 10.44
CA LEU A 535 -11.84 -17.90 9.63
C LEU A 535 -13.01 -18.86 9.70
N PRO A 536 -14.18 -18.47 10.22
CA PRO A 536 -15.34 -19.33 10.16
C PRO A 536 -15.54 -19.71 8.69
N ALA A 537 -16.02 -20.90 8.44
CA ALA A 537 -16.39 -21.37 7.12
C ALA A 537 -17.51 -20.48 6.56
N LEU A 538 -17.14 -19.32 6.05
CA LEU A 538 -18.03 -18.43 5.29
C LEU A 538 -18.10 -18.89 3.83
N THR A 539 -17.76 -20.17 3.60
CA THR A 539 -17.56 -20.76 2.30
C THR A 539 -18.83 -20.79 1.45
N ASP A 540 -20.00 -20.73 2.06
CA ASP A 540 -21.26 -20.95 1.34
C ASP A 540 -22.24 -19.80 1.42
N ALA A 541 -21.78 -18.56 1.64
CA ALA A 541 -22.70 -17.42 1.78
C ALA A 541 -23.82 -17.65 2.84
N THR A 542 -23.69 -18.68 3.68
CA THR A 542 -24.70 -19.12 4.64
C THR A 542 -24.08 -19.23 6.02
N THR A 543 -23.87 -18.10 6.69
CA THR A 543 -23.55 -18.10 8.12
C THR A 543 -24.81 -17.69 8.87
N ALA A 544 -25.26 -18.48 9.83
CA ALA A 544 -26.44 -18.22 10.64
C ALA A 544 -27.73 -17.95 9.84
N GLY A 545 -27.91 -18.58 8.68
CA GLY A 545 -29.06 -18.37 7.80
C GLY A 545 -28.99 -17.13 6.90
N ILE A 546 -27.83 -16.46 6.84
CA ILE A 546 -27.60 -15.34 5.95
C ILE A 546 -27.02 -15.85 4.64
N THR A 547 -27.65 -15.54 3.52
CA THR A 547 -27.16 -15.84 2.17
C THR A 547 -26.87 -14.54 1.46
N ILE A 548 -25.64 -14.38 0.96
CA ILE A 548 -25.23 -13.23 0.16
C ILE A 548 -24.82 -13.71 -1.22
N ALA A 549 -25.50 -13.24 -2.26
CA ALA A 549 -25.10 -13.51 -3.63
C ALA A 549 -23.87 -12.66 -3.95
N LEU A 550 -22.80 -13.30 -4.39
CA LEU A 550 -21.55 -12.62 -4.77
C LEU A 550 -21.75 -11.72 -5.99
N PHE A 551 -21.07 -10.60 -6.01
CA PHE A 551 -21.01 -9.72 -7.15
C PHE A 551 -19.78 -10.06 -8.00
N ASP A 552 -19.97 -10.30 -9.30
CA ASP A 552 -18.87 -10.57 -10.23
C ASP A 552 -18.18 -9.28 -10.64
N VAL A 553 -17.13 -8.89 -9.91
CA VAL A 553 -16.33 -7.67 -10.17
C VAL A 553 -15.56 -7.74 -11.50
N SER A 554 -15.36 -8.91 -12.07
CA SER A 554 -14.70 -9.06 -13.37
C SER A 554 -15.54 -8.52 -14.53
N THR A 555 -16.83 -8.26 -14.27
CA THR A 555 -17.77 -7.63 -15.23
C THR A 555 -17.75 -6.11 -15.22
N LEU A 556 -16.88 -5.48 -14.44
CA LEU A 556 -16.67 -4.04 -14.43
C LEU A 556 -15.42 -3.68 -15.22
N ALA A 557 -15.49 -2.62 -16.03
CA ALA A 557 -14.30 -2.06 -16.66
C ALA A 557 -13.29 -1.61 -15.59
N ASP A 558 -12.00 -1.82 -15.83
CA ASP A 558 -10.98 -1.27 -14.94
C ASP A 558 -11.06 0.26 -14.91
N MET A 559 -10.78 0.83 -13.74
CA MET A 559 -10.79 2.28 -13.58
C MET A 559 -9.61 2.89 -14.33
N ALA A 560 -9.87 3.92 -15.11
CA ALA A 560 -8.85 4.69 -15.80
C ALA A 560 -8.86 6.14 -15.30
N GLN A 561 -7.70 6.73 -15.15
CA GLN A 561 -7.58 8.17 -15.00
C GLN A 561 -7.99 8.86 -16.32
N PRO A 562 -8.72 9.99 -16.31
CA PRO A 562 -9.19 10.78 -15.16
C PRO A 562 -10.65 10.54 -14.74
N ASN A 563 -11.33 9.50 -15.18
CA ASN A 563 -12.78 9.28 -15.02
C ASN A 563 -13.16 8.78 -13.62
N VAL A 564 -12.53 9.29 -12.60
CA VAL A 564 -12.69 8.77 -11.22
C VAL A 564 -13.99 9.21 -10.55
N GLY A 565 -14.55 10.37 -10.91
CA GLY A 565 -15.80 10.88 -10.34
C GLY A 565 -17.07 10.34 -11.04
N ALA A 566 -17.05 9.10 -11.53
CA ALA A 566 -18.18 8.48 -12.22
C ALA A 566 -18.60 7.18 -11.55
N ALA A 567 -19.86 6.79 -11.73
CA ALA A 567 -20.37 5.49 -11.31
C ALA A 567 -19.61 4.35 -12.00
N PRO A 568 -19.55 3.16 -11.37
CA PRO A 568 -18.92 1.97 -11.96
C PRO A 568 -19.55 1.63 -13.32
N VAL A 569 -18.70 1.41 -14.32
CA VAL A 569 -19.11 1.12 -15.69
C VAL A 569 -18.97 -0.37 -15.97
N ALA A 570 -19.99 -0.97 -16.59
CA ALA A 570 -19.92 -2.35 -17.04
C ALA A 570 -18.84 -2.54 -18.10
N GLY A 571 -18.12 -3.66 -18.05
CA GLY A 571 -17.01 -3.98 -18.93
C GLY A 571 -16.37 -5.31 -18.55
N THR A 572 -15.09 -5.46 -18.90
CA THR A 572 -14.30 -6.62 -18.49
C THR A 572 -13.04 -6.12 -17.80
N SER A 573 -12.85 -6.52 -16.54
CA SER A 573 -11.64 -6.22 -15.81
C SER A 573 -10.47 -7.06 -16.32
N THR A 574 -9.31 -6.46 -16.44
CA THR A 574 -8.05 -7.16 -16.66
C THR A 574 -7.38 -7.57 -15.35
N PHE A 575 -7.79 -6.96 -14.25
CA PHE A 575 -7.24 -7.19 -12.92
C PHE A 575 -8.08 -8.18 -12.10
N PHE A 576 -9.40 -7.93 -11.95
CA PHE A 576 -10.23 -8.75 -11.08
C PHE A 576 -10.52 -10.14 -11.67
N VAL A 577 -10.47 -11.13 -10.79
CA VAL A 577 -11.04 -12.46 -11.08
C VAL A 577 -12.40 -12.57 -10.42
N ASN A 578 -13.30 -13.39 -11.01
CA ASN A 578 -14.60 -13.63 -10.42
C ASN A 578 -14.45 -14.31 -9.05
N PRO A 579 -14.94 -13.70 -7.96
CA PRO A 579 -14.78 -14.26 -6.63
C PRO A 579 -15.63 -15.52 -6.44
N THR A 580 -15.08 -16.48 -5.70
CA THR A 580 -15.79 -17.74 -5.36
C THR A 580 -16.26 -17.77 -3.91
N HIS A 581 -15.92 -16.78 -3.12
CA HIS A 581 -16.26 -16.66 -1.70
C HIS A 581 -16.34 -15.20 -1.26
N LEU A 582 -17.00 -14.97 -0.15
CA LEU A 582 -17.07 -13.69 0.53
C LEU A 582 -15.81 -13.46 1.37
N GLY A 583 -15.32 -12.22 1.43
CA GLY A 583 -14.14 -11.88 2.20
C GLY A 583 -12.81 -12.33 1.57
N ALA A 584 -11.71 -12.14 2.31
CA ALA A 584 -10.35 -12.30 1.83
C ALA A 584 -9.96 -13.75 1.53
N ALA A 585 -10.33 -14.66 2.42
CA ALA A 585 -9.97 -16.07 2.32
C ALA A 585 -11.12 -16.96 2.84
N SER A 586 -11.10 -18.21 2.48
CA SER A 586 -12.06 -19.23 2.93
C SER A 586 -11.34 -20.54 3.25
N GLU A 587 -12.05 -21.52 3.83
CA GLU A 587 -11.47 -22.83 4.09
C GLU A 587 -10.98 -23.53 2.82
N THR A 588 -11.71 -23.37 1.73
CA THR A 588 -11.35 -23.96 0.43
C THR A 588 -10.35 -23.14 -0.37
N ASN A 589 -10.18 -21.86 -0.02
CA ASN A 589 -9.21 -20.95 -0.62
C ASN A 589 -8.39 -20.24 0.46
N ASN A 590 -7.63 -21.04 1.22
CA ASN A 590 -6.77 -20.54 2.29
C ASN A 590 -5.37 -20.20 1.74
N TRP A 591 -5.29 -19.10 1.02
CA TRP A 591 -4.04 -18.62 0.44
C TRP A 591 -3.08 -17.99 1.48
N VAL A 592 -3.59 -17.62 2.66
CA VAL A 592 -2.77 -17.03 3.74
C VAL A 592 -1.88 -18.07 4.43
N SER A 593 -2.31 -19.34 4.44
CA SER A 593 -1.58 -20.40 5.13
C SER A 593 -0.22 -20.71 4.52
N GLY A 594 0.79 -20.91 5.37
CA GLY A 594 2.10 -21.47 5.02
C GLY A 594 3.18 -20.48 4.64
N TRP A 595 2.86 -19.17 4.57
CA TRP A 595 3.85 -18.12 4.31
C TRP A 595 3.68 -16.89 5.22
N THR A 596 2.51 -16.69 5.81
CA THR A 596 2.23 -15.58 6.71
C THR A 596 2.63 -15.89 8.15
N VAL A 597 2.76 -14.84 8.97
CA VAL A 597 3.01 -14.90 10.40
C VAL A 597 1.84 -14.28 11.17
N GLY A 598 1.59 -14.75 12.39
CA GLY A 598 0.54 -14.22 13.26
C GLY A 598 -0.90 -14.61 12.88
N LEU A 599 -1.09 -15.57 11.97
CA LEU A 599 -2.40 -16.08 11.52
C LEU A 599 -2.55 -17.57 11.74
#